data_edd44f0bf8af084331717e3a8ea6df61
#
_entry.id   edd44f0bf8af084331717e3a8ea6df61
#
_cell.length_a   1.000
_cell.length_b   1.000
_cell.length_c   1.000
_cell.angle_alpha   90.00
_cell.angle_beta   90.00
_cell.angle_gamma   90.00
#
_symmetry.space_group_name_H-M   'P 1'
#
loop_
_entity.id
_entity.type
_entity.pdbx_description
1 polymer ?
#
loop_
_entity_poly.entity_id
_entity_poly.type
_entity_poly.pdbx_seq_one_letter_code
_entity_poly.pdbx_strand_id
1 'polypeptide(L)'
;MAKMIGIDLGTTNSCAAVIEGGKPVVIPNAEGQRTTPSVVAFTKAGERLVGEPAKRQAVTNAPRTVTSIKRQMGSDSRVPIDGKCYSPQEISALILQKLKADAEAYLGEPVTQAVITVPAYFNDAQRQATKDAGRIAGLNVKRIINEPTAAALAYGLDNGKTQKVMVYDLGGGTFDVSLIQIGDGIVQVLATCGDNHLGGDDFDARVADWLVRNFAAENQIDLTRDPVAMQRVREEAEKAKKELSAATHTEISLPFITVGPNGPLHLQAELTRAKFDELTADLVERTALPVRNALRLSLIHISEPTRHLRIS
;
A
#
# COMPACT_ATOMS: atom_id res chain seq x y z
N MET A 1 16.78 -27.94 -3.54
CA MET A 1 15.42 -27.76 -2.94
C MET A 1 14.81 -26.53 -3.56
N ALA A 2 13.51 -26.53 -3.85
CA ALA A 2 12.85 -25.34 -4.39
C ALA A 2 12.98 -24.19 -3.39
N LYS A 3 13.40 -23.02 -3.88
CA LYS A 3 13.54 -21.82 -3.03
C LYS A 3 12.17 -21.30 -2.61
N MET A 4 12.12 -20.83 -1.38
CA MET A 4 10.95 -20.19 -0.79
C MET A 4 11.28 -18.73 -0.52
N ILE A 5 10.37 -17.84 -0.91
CA ILE A 5 10.49 -16.40 -0.65
C ILE A 5 9.40 -15.92 0.30
N GLY A 6 9.70 -14.86 1.03
CA GLY A 6 8.69 -14.04 1.73
C GLY A 6 8.23 -12.94 0.83
N ILE A 7 6.93 -12.69 0.78
CA ILE A 7 6.35 -11.59 0.01
C ILE A 7 5.49 -10.73 0.93
N ASP A 8 5.76 -9.44 0.92
CA ASP A 8 4.84 -8.43 1.39
C ASP A 8 4.06 -7.88 0.19
N LEU A 9 2.77 -8.24 0.11
CA LEU A 9 1.86 -7.78 -0.93
C LEU A 9 1.13 -6.53 -0.43
N GLY A 10 1.81 -5.39 -0.48
CA GLY A 10 1.27 -4.12 0.02
C GLY A 10 0.25 -3.46 -0.91
N THR A 11 -0.55 -2.53 -0.39
CA THR A 11 -1.54 -1.77 -1.18
C THR A 11 -0.87 -0.87 -2.21
N THR A 12 0.17 -0.16 -1.81
CA THR A 12 0.90 0.81 -2.65
C THR A 12 2.18 0.22 -3.22
N ASN A 13 2.96 -0.47 -2.38
CA ASN A 13 4.22 -1.10 -2.77
C ASN A 13 4.27 -2.52 -2.22
N SER A 14 4.91 -3.40 -2.97
CA SER A 14 5.18 -4.79 -2.59
C SER A 14 6.67 -5.07 -2.59
N CYS A 15 7.11 -6.06 -1.83
CA CYS A 15 8.50 -6.51 -1.87
C CYS A 15 8.60 -8.02 -1.68
N ALA A 16 9.73 -8.57 -2.12
CA ALA A 16 10.10 -9.97 -1.90
C ALA A 16 11.41 -10.07 -1.13
N ALA A 17 11.55 -11.08 -0.29
CA ALA A 17 12.77 -11.34 0.46
C ALA A 17 13.08 -12.83 0.49
N VAL A 18 14.35 -13.14 0.68
CA VAL A 18 14.87 -14.50 0.83
C VAL A 18 15.79 -14.58 2.05
N ILE A 19 16.02 -15.79 2.58
CA ILE A 19 17.03 -16.02 3.61
C ILE A 19 18.34 -16.41 2.93
N GLU A 20 19.37 -15.58 3.11
CA GLU A 20 20.75 -15.83 2.65
C GLU A 20 21.71 -15.75 3.83
N GLY A 21 22.52 -16.78 3.99
CA GLY A 21 23.46 -16.87 5.13
C GLY A 21 22.78 -16.75 6.50
N GLY A 22 21.52 -17.20 6.61
CA GLY A 22 20.73 -17.11 7.85
C GLY A 22 20.12 -15.74 8.13
N LYS A 23 20.24 -14.77 7.21
CA LYS A 23 19.69 -13.41 7.34
C LYS A 23 18.66 -13.13 6.25
N PRO A 24 17.60 -12.34 6.56
CA PRO A 24 16.67 -11.89 5.55
C PRO A 24 17.33 -10.85 4.63
N VAL A 25 17.18 -11.04 3.33
CA VAL A 25 17.67 -10.14 2.29
C VAL A 25 16.48 -9.77 1.41
N VAL A 26 16.20 -8.46 1.29
CA VAL A 26 15.18 -7.96 0.37
C VAL A 26 15.72 -8.02 -1.04
N ILE A 27 15.00 -8.70 -1.92
CA ILE A 27 15.37 -8.89 -3.33
C ILE A 27 15.10 -7.58 -4.10
N PRO A 28 16.10 -7.03 -4.81
CA PRO A 28 15.86 -5.90 -5.70
C PRO A 28 15.04 -6.34 -6.93
N ASN A 29 14.18 -5.46 -7.41
CA ASN A 29 13.47 -5.68 -8.68
C ASN A 29 14.38 -5.39 -9.88
N ALA A 30 13.87 -5.59 -11.10
CA ALA A 30 14.62 -5.36 -12.34
C ALA A 30 15.10 -3.90 -12.50
N GLU A 31 14.46 -2.95 -11.84
CA GLU A 31 14.81 -1.53 -11.79
C GLU A 31 15.84 -1.20 -10.67
N GLY A 32 16.31 -2.20 -9.93
CA GLY A 32 17.27 -2.06 -8.82
C GLY A 32 16.65 -1.55 -7.52
N GLN A 33 15.32 -1.41 -7.44
CA GLN A 33 14.62 -0.93 -6.25
C GLN A 33 14.27 -2.11 -5.34
N ARG A 34 14.24 -1.87 -4.02
CA ARG A 34 13.85 -2.89 -3.02
C ARG A 34 12.33 -3.05 -2.88
N THR A 35 11.56 -2.14 -3.45
CA THR A 35 10.10 -2.20 -3.47
C THR A 35 9.60 -2.06 -4.90
N THR A 36 8.50 -2.72 -5.21
CA THR A 36 7.84 -2.68 -6.52
C THR A 36 6.46 -2.04 -6.33
N PRO A 37 6.12 -0.96 -7.04
CA PRO A 37 4.77 -0.39 -6.97
C PRO A 37 3.71 -1.46 -7.26
N SER A 38 2.68 -1.52 -6.43
CA SER A 38 1.54 -2.45 -6.60
C SER A 38 0.57 -1.92 -7.67
N VAL A 39 1.11 -1.62 -8.85
CA VAL A 39 0.41 -1.03 -9.98
C VAL A 39 0.49 -1.99 -11.16
N VAL A 40 -0.65 -2.20 -11.81
CA VAL A 40 -0.80 -3.03 -13.01
C VAL A 40 -1.41 -2.19 -14.12
N ALA A 41 -0.86 -2.23 -15.32
CA ALA A 41 -1.43 -1.56 -16.48
C ALA A 41 -1.47 -2.47 -17.69
N PHE A 42 -2.42 -2.17 -18.58
CA PHE A 42 -2.60 -2.87 -19.85
C PHE A 42 -2.38 -1.88 -21.00
N THR A 43 -1.45 -2.18 -21.89
CA THR A 43 -1.22 -1.35 -23.06
C THR A 43 -2.32 -1.55 -24.10
N LYS A 44 -2.44 -0.62 -25.05
CA LYS A 44 -3.38 -0.78 -26.21
C LYS A 44 -3.08 -2.03 -27.04
N ALA A 45 -1.85 -2.53 -27.02
CA ALA A 45 -1.44 -3.78 -27.68
C ALA A 45 -1.77 -5.04 -26.87
N GLY A 46 -2.35 -4.90 -25.66
CA GLY A 46 -2.69 -6.01 -24.77
C GLY A 46 -1.52 -6.50 -23.91
N GLU A 47 -0.39 -5.82 -23.92
CA GLU A 47 0.75 -6.10 -23.05
C GLU A 47 0.43 -5.72 -21.60
N ARG A 48 0.97 -6.48 -20.66
CA ARG A 48 0.81 -6.26 -19.21
C ARG A 48 2.07 -5.64 -18.65
N LEU A 49 1.91 -4.49 -18.03
CA LEU A 49 2.97 -3.79 -17.31
C LEU A 49 2.69 -3.90 -15.81
N VAL A 50 3.73 -4.11 -15.02
CA VAL A 50 3.62 -4.21 -13.55
C VAL A 50 4.76 -3.43 -12.90
N GLY A 51 4.47 -2.78 -11.79
CA GLY A 51 5.44 -2.02 -11.02
C GLY A 51 5.71 -0.64 -11.61
N GLU A 52 6.96 -0.24 -11.61
CA GLU A 52 7.39 1.09 -12.06
C GLU A 52 7.01 1.40 -13.51
N PRO A 53 7.15 0.48 -14.49
CA PRO A 53 6.67 0.72 -15.86
C PRO A 53 5.16 1.01 -15.93
N ALA A 54 4.36 0.32 -15.12
CA ALA A 54 2.92 0.57 -15.05
C ALA A 54 2.61 1.94 -14.41
N LYS A 55 3.34 2.30 -13.35
CA LYS A 55 3.18 3.59 -12.65
C LYS A 55 3.53 4.77 -13.57
N ARG A 56 4.66 4.71 -14.29
CA ARG A 56 5.11 5.80 -15.18
C ARG A 56 4.13 6.17 -16.28
N GLN A 57 3.37 5.21 -16.81
CA GLN A 57 2.40 5.45 -17.88
C GLN A 57 0.97 5.71 -17.35
N ALA A 58 0.75 5.69 -16.04
CA ALA A 58 -0.58 5.82 -15.43
C ALA A 58 -1.31 7.09 -15.88
N VAL A 59 -0.60 8.22 -15.97
CA VAL A 59 -1.17 9.49 -16.45
C VAL A 59 -1.73 9.38 -17.85
N THR A 60 -1.01 8.76 -18.78
CA THR A 60 -1.41 8.67 -20.18
C THR A 60 -2.36 7.51 -20.50
N ASN A 61 -2.52 6.59 -19.55
CA ASN A 61 -3.30 5.35 -19.70
C ASN A 61 -4.14 5.05 -18.44
N ALA A 62 -4.65 6.07 -17.77
CA ALA A 62 -5.39 5.94 -16.52
C ALA A 62 -6.56 4.92 -16.59
N PRO A 63 -7.38 4.85 -17.66
CA PRO A 63 -8.48 3.88 -17.75
C PRO A 63 -8.05 2.41 -17.77
N ARG A 64 -6.77 2.12 -18.08
CA ARG A 64 -6.21 0.76 -18.14
C ARG A 64 -5.16 0.52 -17.07
N THR A 65 -5.06 1.40 -16.07
CA THR A 65 -4.11 1.30 -14.96
C THR A 65 -4.86 1.05 -13.66
N VAL A 66 -4.45 0.00 -12.96
CA VAL A 66 -5.07 -0.44 -11.70
C VAL A 66 -4.08 -0.20 -10.57
N THR A 67 -4.53 0.55 -9.57
CA THR A 67 -3.82 0.82 -8.31
C THR A 67 -4.65 0.35 -7.13
N SER A 68 -4.03 0.18 -5.97
CA SER A 68 -4.69 -0.10 -4.67
C SER A 68 -5.67 -1.29 -4.69
N ILE A 69 -5.44 -2.28 -5.56
CA ILE A 69 -6.33 -3.43 -5.75
C ILE A 69 -6.53 -4.25 -4.47
N LYS A 70 -5.54 -4.23 -3.57
CA LYS A 70 -5.60 -4.93 -2.28
C LYS A 70 -6.81 -4.54 -1.43
N ARG A 71 -7.31 -3.29 -1.55
CA ARG A 71 -8.53 -2.83 -0.88
C ARG A 71 -9.78 -3.59 -1.32
N GLN A 72 -9.76 -4.21 -2.49
CA GLN A 72 -10.89 -4.96 -3.06
C GLN A 72 -10.76 -6.48 -2.86
N MET A 73 -9.69 -6.96 -2.22
CA MET A 73 -9.48 -8.39 -1.98
C MET A 73 -10.63 -8.99 -1.17
N GLY A 74 -11.06 -10.19 -1.61
CA GLY A 74 -12.16 -10.91 -0.98
C GLY A 74 -13.56 -10.39 -1.31
N SER A 75 -13.68 -9.37 -2.18
CA SER A 75 -14.97 -8.89 -2.69
C SER A 75 -15.28 -9.46 -4.07
N ASP A 76 -16.54 -9.32 -4.50
CA ASP A 76 -17.00 -9.67 -5.85
C ASP A 76 -16.71 -8.58 -6.90
N SER A 77 -15.92 -7.59 -6.54
CA SER A 77 -15.53 -6.49 -7.43
C SER A 77 -14.88 -7.01 -8.71
N ARG A 78 -15.10 -6.31 -9.81
CA ARG A 78 -14.50 -6.61 -11.11
C ARG A 78 -13.92 -5.34 -11.72
N VAL A 79 -12.72 -5.45 -12.23
CA VAL A 79 -12.01 -4.38 -12.92
C VAL A 79 -12.19 -4.57 -14.42
N PRO A 80 -12.98 -3.72 -15.10
CA PRO A 80 -13.18 -3.82 -16.55
C PRO A 80 -11.97 -3.22 -17.28
N ILE A 81 -11.34 -4.01 -18.16
CA ILE A 81 -10.24 -3.59 -19.03
C ILE A 81 -10.47 -4.16 -20.42
N ASP A 82 -10.67 -3.31 -21.42
CA ASP A 82 -10.81 -3.67 -22.83
C ASP A 82 -11.81 -4.84 -23.09
N GLY A 83 -12.98 -4.77 -22.44
CA GLY A 83 -14.05 -5.77 -22.58
C GLY A 83 -13.83 -7.05 -21.76
N LYS A 84 -12.74 -7.16 -21.01
CA LYS A 84 -12.51 -8.23 -20.01
C LYS A 84 -12.70 -7.69 -18.61
N CYS A 85 -13.19 -8.54 -17.71
CA CYS A 85 -13.35 -8.21 -16.31
C CYS A 85 -12.40 -9.05 -15.45
N TYR A 86 -11.51 -8.40 -14.73
CA TYR A 86 -10.54 -9.04 -13.85
C TYR A 86 -11.02 -8.99 -12.40
N SER A 87 -10.83 -10.08 -11.67
CA SER A 87 -11.02 -10.11 -10.22
C SER A 87 -9.81 -9.44 -9.51
N PRO A 88 -9.97 -9.01 -8.25
CA PRO A 88 -8.85 -8.53 -7.45
C PRO A 88 -7.72 -9.54 -7.32
N GLN A 89 -8.04 -10.83 -7.25
CA GLN A 89 -7.07 -11.92 -7.19
C GLN A 89 -6.24 -12.02 -8.46
N GLU A 90 -6.87 -11.87 -9.64
CA GLU A 90 -6.16 -11.92 -10.93
C GLU A 90 -5.20 -10.73 -11.09
N ILE A 91 -5.63 -9.52 -10.72
CA ILE A 91 -4.75 -8.35 -10.75
C ILE A 91 -3.59 -8.50 -9.75
N SER A 92 -3.88 -8.95 -8.53
CA SER A 92 -2.84 -9.20 -7.51
C SER A 92 -1.87 -10.30 -7.94
N ALA A 93 -2.35 -11.30 -8.67
CA ALA A 93 -1.50 -12.36 -9.23
C ALA A 93 -0.47 -11.83 -10.22
N LEU A 94 -0.78 -10.78 -11.00
CA LEU A 94 0.18 -10.15 -11.90
C LEU A 94 1.34 -9.49 -11.12
N ILE A 95 1.03 -8.87 -9.98
CA ILE A 95 2.05 -8.30 -9.08
C ILE A 95 2.93 -9.44 -8.52
N LEU A 96 2.31 -10.51 -8.04
CA LEU A 96 3.02 -11.67 -7.52
C LEU A 96 3.89 -12.35 -8.59
N GLN A 97 3.43 -12.43 -9.84
CA GLN A 97 4.21 -12.94 -10.97
C GLN A 97 5.46 -12.09 -11.23
N LYS A 98 5.34 -10.75 -11.16
CA LYS A 98 6.51 -9.85 -11.28
C LYS A 98 7.50 -10.09 -10.16
N LEU A 99 7.06 -10.13 -8.90
CA LEU A 99 7.93 -10.39 -7.74
C LEU A 99 8.61 -11.76 -7.83
N LYS A 100 7.87 -12.78 -8.31
CA LYS A 100 8.42 -14.10 -8.57
C LYS A 100 9.52 -14.06 -9.64
N ALA A 101 9.26 -13.40 -10.77
CA ALA A 101 10.23 -13.28 -11.86
C ALA A 101 11.50 -12.53 -11.42
N ASP A 102 11.35 -11.44 -10.66
CA ASP A 102 12.48 -10.72 -10.08
C ASP A 102 13.29 -11.60 -9.12
N ALA A 103 12.60 -12.39 -8.30
CA ALA A 103 13.26 -13.32 -7.39
C ALA A 103 13.99 -14.45 -8.13
N GLU A 104 13.42 -15.02 -9.18
CA GLU A 104 14.03 -16.02 -10.03
C GLU A 104 15.28 -15.47 -10.77
N ALA A 105 15.19 -14.23 -11.25
CA ALA A 105 16.33 -13.53 -11.88
C ALA A 105 17.47 -13.28 -10.88
N TYR A 106 17.14 -12.87 -9.65
CA TYR A 106 18.11 -12.64 -8.58
C TYR A 106 18.78 -13.93 -8.11
N LEU A 107 18.00 -14.99 -7.91
CA LEU A 107 18.48 -16.26 -7.35
C LEU A 107 19.14 -17.18 -8.39
N GLY A 108 18.87 -16.97 -9.68
CA GLY A 108 19.32 -17.85 -10.78
C GLY A 108 18.65 -19.23 -10.79
N GLU A 109 17.56 -19.40 -10.06
CA GLU A 109 16.84 -20.68 -9.95
C GLU A 109 15.32 -20.46 -9.80
N PRO A 110 14.47 -21.46 -10.16
CA PRO A 110 13.03 -21.34 -10.06
C PRO A 110 12.53 -21.15 -8.61
N VAL A 111 11.56 -20.24 -8.44
CA VAL A 111 10.85 -19.97 -7.20
C VAL A 111 9.45 -20.55 -7.29
N THR A 112 9.14 -21.55 -6.47
CA THR A 112 7.83 -22.21 -6.51
C THR A 112 7.05 -22.08 -5.21
N GLN A 113 7.66 -21.58 -4.13
CA GLN A 113 7.05 -21.52 -2.81
C GLN A 113 7.13 -20.08 -2.26
N ALA A 114 6.08 -19.67 -1.56
CA ALA A 114 6.04 -18.39 -0.90
C ALA A 114 5.33 -18.43 0.46
N VAL A 115 5.73 -17.49 1.32
CA VAL A 115 4.97 -17.03 2.48
C VAL A 115 4.53 -15.61 2.14
N ILE A 116 3.24 -15.29 2.28
CA ILE A 116 2.69 -13.98 1.91
C ILE A 116 2.12 -13.33 3.16
N THR A 117 2.38 -12.03 3.35
CA THR A 117 1.80 -11.27 4.45
C THR A 117 0.43 -10.70 4.08
N VAL A 118 -0.41 -10.52 5.09
CA VAL A 118 -1.71 -9.86 4.98
C VAL A 118 -1.94 -8.99 6.21
N PRO A 119 -2.76 -7.93 6.11
CA PRO A 119 -3.22 -7.18 7.27
C PRO A 119 -3.81 -8.11 8.34
N ALA A 120 -3.57 -7.80 9.61
CA ALA A 120 -4.05 -8.64 10.70
C ALA A 120 -5.59 -8.67 10.76
N TYR A 121 -6.23 -7.58 10.34
CA TYR A 121 -7.68 -7.41 10.32
C TYR A 121 -8.36 -8.00 9.06
N PHE A 122 -7.62 -8.65 8.15
CA PHE A 122 -8.22 -9.37 7.02
C PHE A 122 -9.06 -10.54 7.50
N ASN A 123 -10.28 -10.65 6.96
CA ASN A 123 -11.16 -11.79 7.18
C ASN A 123 -10.73 -13.02 6.34
N ASP A 124 -11.40 -14.16 6.56
CA ASP A 124 -11.07 -15.41 5.88
C ASP A 124 -11.21 -15.33 4.35
N ALA A 125 -12.21 -14.59 3.83
CA ALA A 125 -12.39 -14.41 2.40
C ALA A 125 -11.22 -13.64 1.78
N GLN A 126 -10.73 -12.59 2.44
CA GLN A 126 -9.58 -11.80 1.99
C GLN A 126 -8.27 -12.62 2.05
N ARG A 127 -8.09 -13.41 3.09
CA ARG A 127 -6.94 -14.33 3.23
C ARG A 127 -6.96 -15.42 2.17
N GLN A 128 -8.13 -16.01 1.90
CA GLN A 128 -8.28 -16.99 0.84
C GLN A 128 -8.03 -16.39 -0.53
N ALA A 129 -8.54 -15.19 -0.81
CA ALA A 129 -8.30 -14.46 -2.05
C ALA A 129 -6.81 -14.18 -2.27
N THR A 130 -6.06 -13.86 -1.21
CA THR A 130 -4.60 -13.69 -1.29
C THR A 130 -3.89 -15.01 -1.62
N LYS A 131 -4.33 -16.12 -1.02
CA LYS A 131 -3.84 -17.46 -1.36
C LYS A 131 -4.09 -17.82 -2.81
N ASP A 132 -5.28 -17.52 -3.31
CA ASP A 132 -5.68 -17.80 -4.69
C ASP A 132 -4.89 -16.95 -5.69
N ALA A 133 -4.62 -15.67 -5.37
CA ALA A 133 -3.72 -14.84 -6.15
C ALA A 133 -2.31 -15.46 -6.26
N GLY A 134 -1.78 -15.98 -5.16
CA GLY A 134 -0.50 -16.70 -5.17
C GLY A 134 -0.54 -17.94 -6.06
N ARG A 135 -1.61 -18.72 -6.00
CA ARG A 135 -1.80 -19.91 -6.86
C ARG A 135 -1.90 -19.53 -8.33
N ILE A 136 -2.64 -18.49 -8.69
CA ILE A 136 -2.74 -17.96 -10.06
C ILE A 136 -1.35 -17.48 -10.55
N ALA A 137 -0.53 -16.93 -9.66
CA ALA A 137 0.85 -16.54 -9.96
C ALA A 137 1.82 -17.72 -10.10
N GLY A 138 1.37 -18.95 -9.90
CA GLY A 138 2.21 -20.15 -9.96
C GLY A 138 3.09 -20.34 -8.71
N LEU A 139 2.64 -19.85 -7.56
CA LEU A 139 3.29 -20.02 -6.27
C LEU A 139 2.48 -20.96 -5.37
N ASN A 140 3.19 -21.92 -4.74
CA ASN A 140 2.64 -22.71 -3.64
C ASN A 140 2.75 -21.89 -2.36
N VAL A 141 1.66 -21.24 -1.96
CA VAL A 141 1.60 -20.43 -0.75
C VAL A 141 1.56 -21.32 0.47
N LYS A 142 2.71 -21.44 1.15
CA LYS A 142 2.89 -22.28 2.33
C LYS A 142 2.19 -21.73 3.56
N ARG A 143 2.24 -20.42 3.74
CA ARG A 143 1.57 -19.71 4.84
C ARG A 143 1.13 -18.31 4.41
N ILE A 144 0.05 -17.90 5.05
CA ILE A 144 -0.32 -16.48 5.17
C ILE A 144 0.02 -16.07 6.61
N ILE A 145 0.76 -14.99 6.78
CA ILE A 145 1.12 -14.42 8.09
C ILE A 145 0.62 -12.98 8.19
N ASN A 146 0.35 -12.54 9.43
CA ASN A 146 -0.08 -11.16 9.65
C ASN A 146 1.12 -10.21 9.52
N GLU A 147 0.93 -9.09 8.83
CA GLU A 147 1.93 -8.03 8.64
C GLU A 147 2.55 -7.55 9.97
N PRO A 148 1.76 -7.23 11.01
CA PRO A 148 2.33 -6.80 12.28
C PRO A 148 3.16 -7.89 12.97
N THR A 149 2.82 -9.16 12.79
CA THR A 149 3.64 -10.28 13.29
C THR A 149 4.97 -10.36 12.56
N ALA A 150 4.94 -10.22 11.22
CA ALA A 150 6.17 -10.21 10.41
C ALA A 150 7.05 -9.00 10.76
N ALA A 151 6.45 -7.82 10.93
CA ALA A 151 7.17 -6.60 11.33
C ALA A 151 7.83 -6.74 12.71
N ALA A 152 7.12 -7.28 13.69
CA ALA A 152 7.64 -7.51 15.04
C ALA A 152 8.83 -8.49 15.04
N LEU A 153 8.73 -9.58 14.27
CA LEU A 153 9.83 -10.54 14.11
C LEU A 153 11.05 -9.91 13.40
N ALA A 154 10.82 -9.16 12.32
CA ALA A 154 11.89 -8.50 11.56
C ALA A 154 12.62 -7.44 12.39
N TYR A 155 11.94 -6.78 13.31
CA TYR A 155 12.55 -5.80 14.22
C TYR A 155 13.48 -6.43 15.26
N GLY A 156 13.53 -7.76 15.37
CA GLY A 156 14.42 -8.46 16.29
C GLY A 156 13.99 -8.34 17.76
N LEU A 157 12.71 -8.23 18.01
CA LEU A 157 12.14 -8.13 19.36
C LEU A 157 12.26 -9.44 20.16
N ASP A 158 12.66 -10.54 19.52
CA ASP A 158 12.91 -11.82 20.19
C ASP A 158 14.33 -11.83 20.78
N ASN A 159 14.53 -11.04 21.83
CA ASN A 159 15.81 -10.96 22.55
C ASN A 159 15.81 -11.73 23.89
N GLY A 160 14.94 -12.72 24.01
CA GLY A 160 14.80 -13.57 25.21
C GLY A 160 14.09 -12.90 26.39
N LYS A 161 13.56 -11.70 26.24
CA LYS A 161 12.75 -11.03 27.26
C LYS A 161 11.29 -10.97 26.82
N THR A 162 10.39 -11.31 27.72
CA THR A 162 8.96 -11.11 27.47
C THR A 162 8.64 -9.62 27.41
N GLN A 163 8.09 -9.16 26.30
CA GLN A 163 7.69 -7.77 26.10
C GLN A 163 6.34 -7.70 25.37
N LYS A 164 5.59 -6.64 25.67
CA LYS A 164 4.35 -6.31 24.97
C LYS A 164 4.63 -5.13 24.03
N VAL A 165 4.24 -5.28 22.78
CA VAL A 165 4.52 -4.33 21.70
C VAL A 165 3.20 -3.95 21.05
N MET A 166 3.00 -2.66 20.81
CA MET A 166 1.96 -2.18 19.91
C MET A 166 2.59 -1.94 18.54
N VAL A 167 2.07 -2.61 17.52
CA VAL A 167 2.35 -2.31 16.12
C VAL A 167 1.20 -1.45 15.61
N TYR A 168 1.52 -0.24 15.19
CA TYR A 168 0.62 0.73 14.58
C TYR A 168 1.03 0.86 13.11
N ASP A 169 0.28 0.23 12.23
CA ASP A 169 0.57 0.15 10.80
C ASP A 169 -0.46 0.94 10.00
N LEU A 170 -0.08 2.14 9.59
CA LEU A 170 -0.85 2.98 8.69
C LEU A 170 -0.22 2.89 7.29
N GLY A 171 -0.68 1.91 6.53
CA GLY A 171 -0.23 1.64 5.18
C GLY A 171 -0.84 2.58 4.13
N GLY A 172 -0.66 2.24 2.85
CA GLY A 172 -1.25 3.02 1.76
C GLY A 172 -2.77 2.90 1.68
N GLY A 173 -3.34 1.76 2.06
CA GLY A 173 -4.77 1.49 1.90
C GLY A 173 -5.47 0.95 3.13
N THR A 174 -4.75 0.43 4.10
CA THR A 174 -5.29 -0.16 5.32
C THR A 174 -4.59 0.41 6.54
N PHE A 175 -5.32 0.45 7.64
CA PHE A 175 -4.81 0.75 8.96
C PHE A 175 -5.00 -0.46 9.87
N ASP A 176 -3.92 -0.92 10.48
CA ASP A 176 -3.92 -2.01 11.44
C ASP A 176 -3.21 -1.61 12.74
N VAL A 177 -3.82 -1.94 13.87
CA VAL A 177 -3.16 -1.86 15.17
C VAL A 177 -3.23 -3.22 15.82
N SER A 178 -2.06 -3.74 16.25
CA SER A 178 -1.95 -5.04 16.89
C SER A 178 -1.15 -4.93 18.17
N LEU A 179 -1.66 -5.55 19.23
CA LEU A 179 -0.95 -5.73 20.47
C LEU A 179 -0.40 -7.16 20.50
N ILE A 180 0.91 -7.27 20.60
CA ILE A 180 1.65 -8.52 20.46
C ILE A 180 2.49 -8.71 21.72
N GLN A 181 2.44 -9.92 22.28
CA GLN A 181 3.38 -10.35 23.31
C GLN A 181 4.45 -11.23 22.65
N ILE A 182 5.70 -10.92 22.89
CA ILE A 182 6.87 -11.67 22.41
C ILE A 182 7.68 -12.09 23.61
N GLY A 183 8.05 -13.36 23.66
CA GLY A 183 8.89 -13.92 24.71
C GLY A 183 8.97 -15.45 24.59
N ASP A 184 10.04 -16.03 25.11
CA ASP A 184 10.28 -17.48 25.12
C ASP A 184 10.16 -18.16 23.75
N GLY A 185 10.55 -17.45 22.65
CA GLY A 185 10.43 -17.94 21.28
C GLY A 185 8.98 -17.97 20.75
N ILE A 186 8.03 -17.39 21.48
CA ILE A 186 6.60 -17.34 21.10
C ILE A 186 6.21 -15.90 20.78
N VAL A 187 5.47 -15.75 19.68
CA VAL A 187 4.80 -14.49 19.29
C VAL A 187 3.32 -14.71 19.38
N GLN A 188 2.67 -14.05 20.34
CA GLN A 188 1.24 -14.13 20.57
C GLN A 188 0.57 -12.79 20.26
N VAL A 189 -0.42 -12.79 19.37
CA VAL A 189 -1.28 -11.64 19.12
C VAL A 189 -2.35 -11.60 20.21
N LEU A 190 -2.31 -10.56 21.06
CA LEU A 190 -3.25 -10.38 22.15
C LEU A 190 -4.56 -9.74 21.67
N ALA A 191 -4.44 -8.76 20.78
CA ALA A 191 -5.58 -8.10 20.15
C ALA A 191 -5.16 -7.50 18.81
N THR A 192 -6.10 -7.41 17.88
CA THR A 192 -5.95 -6.66 16.64
C THR A 192 -7.24 -5.94 16.30
N CYS A 193 -7.12 -4.71 15.83
CA CYS A 193 -8.20 -3.89 15.30
C CYS A 193 -7.67 -3.12 14.11
N GLY A 194 -8.57 -2.66 13.23
CA GLY A 194 -8.12 -1.92 12.06
C GLY A 194 -9.27 -1.32 11.25
N ASP A 195 -8.90 -0.65 10.18
CA ASP A 195 -9.81 -0.12 9.16
C ASP A 195 -9.22 -0.44 7.78
N ASN A 196 -9.88 -1.32 7.03
CA ASN A 196 -9.43 -1.77 5.70
C ASN A 196 -9.61 -0.69 4.61
N HIS A 197 -10.17 0.46 4.96
CA HIS A 197 -10.43 1.59 4.07
C HIS A 197 -9.87 2.90 4.64
N LEU A 198 -8.74 2.82 5.35
CA LEU A 198 -8.02 3.97 5.86
C LEU A 198 -6.52 3.79 5.59
N GLY A 199 -5.92 4.73 4.88
CA GLY A 199 -4.49 4.69 4.57
C GLY A 199 -4.04 5.90 3.78
N GLY A 200 -2.79 5.92 3.36
CA GLY A 200 -2.16 7.03 2.63
C GLY A 200 -2.93 7.51 1.41
N ASP A 201 -3.63 6.59 0.70
CA ASP A 201 -4.47 6.94 -0.44
C ASP A 201 -5.64 7.88 -0.06
N ASP A 202 -6.16 7.76 1.18
CA ASP A 202 -7.24 8.64 1.66
C ASP A 202 -6.70 10.03 1.98
N PHE A 203 -5.47 10.12 2.51
CA PHE A 203 -4.79 11.39 2.70
C PHE A 203 -4.51 12.08 1.36
N ASP A 204 -4.04 11.32 0.36
CA ASP A 204 -3.84 11.84 -1.00
C ASP A 204 -5.13 12.33 -1.61
N ALA A 205 -6.24 11.61 -1.41
CA ALA A 205 -7.54 12.00 -1.89
C ALA A 205 -8.01 13.33 -1.27
N ARG A 206 -7.77 13.58 0.03
CA ARG A 206 -8.10 14.87 0.67
C ARG A 206 -7.37 16.04 0.03
N VAL A 207 -6.08 15.87 -0.27
CA VAL A 207 -5.27 16.89 -0.94
C VAL A 207 -5.76 17.07 -2.38
N ALA A 208 -6.00 16.00 -3.13
CA ALA A 208 -6.51 16.05 -4.49
C ALA A 208 -7.86 16.77 -4.57
N ASP A 209 -8.80 16.44 -3.67
CA ASP A 209 -10.11 17.09 -3.59
C ASP A 209 -9.99 18.58 -3.28
N TRP A 210 -9.06 18.96 -2.40
CA TRP A 210 -8.80 20.35 -2.10
C TRP A 210 -8.26 21.11 -3.33
N LEU A 211 -7.31 20.54 -4.06
CA LEU A 211 -6.75 21.10 -5.29
C LEU A 211 -7.83 21.28 -6.37
N VAL A 212 -8.66 20.27 -6.58
CA VAL A 212 -9.74 20.29 -7.57
C VAL A 212 -10.78 21.36 -7.23
N ARG A 213 -11.18 21.49 -5.96
CA ARG A 213 -12.14 22.52 -5.51
C ARG A 213 -11.59 23.92 -5.69
N ASN A 214 -10.34 24.16 -5.34
CA ASN A 214 -9.70 25.48 -5.53
C ASN A 214 -9.64 25.82 -7.03
N PHE A 215 -9.20 24.90 -7.87
CA PHE A 215 -9.14 25.10 -9.30
C PHE A 215 -10.52 25.39 -9.91
N ALA A 216 -11.55 24.65 -9.48
CA ALA A 216 -12.92 24.86 -9.95
C ALA A 216 -13.48 26.21 -9.50
N ALA A 217 -13.15 26.69 -8.30
CA ALA A 217 -13.54 27.99 -7.79
C ALA A 217 -12.92 29.16 -8.61
N GLU A 218 -11.66 29.00 -9.01
CA GLU A 218 -10.91 30.01 -9.76
C GLU A 218 -11.27 30.03 -11.25
N ASN A 219 -11.43 28.85 -11.86
CA ASN A 219 -11.53 28.71 -13.32
C ASN A 219 -12.92 28.29 -13.82
N GLN A 220 -13.83 27.91 -12.92
CA GLN A 220 -15.18 27.39 -13.23
C GLN A 220 -15.17 26.14 -14.11
N ILE A 221 -14.11 25.32 -13.97
CA ILE A 221 -13.90 24.07 -14.70
C ILE A 221 -13.76 22.93 -13.71
N ASP A 222 -14.50 21.85 -13.96
CA ASP A 222 -14.49 20.62 -13.17
C ASP A 222 -13.49 19.62 -13.76
N LEU A 223 -12.35 19.44 -13.09
CA LEU A 223 -11.31 18.48 -13.48
C LEU A 223 -11.72 17.02 -13.27
N THR A 224 -12.75 16.74 -12.46
CA THR A 224 -13.17 15.35 -12.17
C THR A 224 -13.64 14.58 -13.40
N ARG A 225 -14.02 15.31 -14.45
CA ARG A 225 -14.47 14.74 -15.73
C ARG A 225 -13.32 14.31 -16.65
N ASP A 226 -12.09 14.70 -16.34
CA ASP A 226 -10.89 14.34 -17.10
C ASP A 226 -10.04 13.34 -16.29
N PRO A 227 -10.07 12.03 -16.64
CA PRO A 227 -9.29 11.01 -15.94
C PRO A 227 -7.79 11.26 -15.98
N VAL A 228 -7.27 11.90 -17.03
CA VAL A 228 -5.84 12.21 -17.18
C VAL A 228 -5.44 13.34 -16.25
N ALA A 229 -6.24 14.40 -16.21
CA ALA A 229 -6.04 15.50 -15.26
C ALA A 229 -6.11 15.01 -13.82
N MET A 230 -7.13 14.20 -13.48
CA MET A 230 -7.28 13.63 -12.15
C MET A 230 -6.14 12.73 -11.74
N GLN A 231 -5.58 11.94 -12.66
CA GLN A 231 -4.41 11.11 -12.35
C GLN A 231 -3.19 11.98 -12.01
N ARG A 232 -2.95 13.05 -12.78
CA ARG A 232 -1.87 14.01 -12.51
C ARG A 232 -2.05 14.70 -11.15
N VAL A 233 -3.29 15.11 -10.83
CA VAL A 233 -3.60 15.72 -9.53
C VAL A 233 -3.31 14.74 -8.38
N ARG A 234 -3.68 13.47 -8.50
CA ARG A 234 -3.42 12.46 -7.46
C ARG A 234 -1.93 12.19 -7.27
N GLU A 235 -1.17 12.08 -8.36
CA GLU A 235 0.28 11.86 -8.28
C GLU A 235 0.99 13.04 -7.61
N GLU A 236 0.58 14.26 -7.93
CA GLU A 236 1.18 15.44 -7.29
C GLU A 236 0.72 15.60 -5.83
N ALA A 237 -0.52 15.20 -5.49
CA ALA A 237 -0.99 15.14 -4.10
C ALA A 237 -0.17 14.13 -3.26
N GLU A 238 0.09 12.94 -3.79
CA GLU A 238 0.97 11.95 -3.13
C GLU A 238 2.38 12.51 -2.92
N LYS A 239 2.92 13.17 -3.93
CA LYS A 239 4.26 13.77 -3.87
C LYS A 239 4.31 14.88 -2.82
N ALA A 240 3.35 15.80 -2.83
CA ALA A 240 3.24 16.88 -1.86
C ALA A 240 3.11 16.35 -0.41
N LYS A 241 2.29 15.31 -0.18
CA LYS A 241 2.21 14.63 1.13
C LYS A 241 3.58 14.12 1.59
N LYS A 242 4.33 13.48 0.69
CA LYS A 242 5.67 12.95 1.01
C LYS A 242 6.65 14.07 1.33
N GLU A 243 6.65 15.15 0.59
CA GLU A 243 7.52 16.31 0.80
C GLU A 243 7.24 16.99 2.15
N LEU A 244 5.98 17.11 2.53
CA LEU A 244 5.57 17.65 3.83
C LEU A 244 6.02 16.80 5.03
N SER A 245 6.49 15.58 4.84
CA SER A 245 7.14 14.81 5.92
C SER A 245 8.43 15.45 6.41
N ALA A 246 9.16 16.16 5.53
CA ALA A 246 10.41 16.84 5.85
C ALA A 246 10.31 18.37 5.80
N ALA A 247 9.40 18.92 4.98
CA ALA A 247 9.20 20.36 4.78
C ALA A 247 7.97 20.89 5.54
N THR A 248 7.90 22.19 5.77
CA THR A 248 6.74 22.86 6.36
C THR A 248 5.74 23.35 5.31
N HIS A 249 6.17 23.45 4.05
CA HIS A 249 5.36 23.82 2.89
C HIS A 249 5.93 23.17 1.63
N THR A 250 5.11 23.03 0.62
CA THR A 250 5.50 22.56 -0.72
C THR A 250 4.68 23.28 -1.79
N GLU A 251 5.30 23.50 -2.95
CA GLU A 251 4.65 24.08 -4.12
C GLU A 251 4.16 22.97 -5.05
N ILE A 252 2.90 23.08 -5.44
CA ILE A 252 2.24 22.19 -6.38
C ILE A 252 2.10 22.91 -7.70
N SER A 253 2.66 22.36 -8.77
CA SER A 253 2.61 22.95 -10.11
C SER A 253 2.30 21.90 -11.17
N LEU A 254 1.11 22.00 -11.76
CA LEU A 254 0.64 21.14 -12.85
C LEU A 254 0.37 22.00 -14.10
N PRO A 255 1.40 22.25 -14.93
CA PRO A 255 1.23 23.01 -16.14
C PRO A 255 0.34 22.26 -17.15
N PHE A 256 -0.45 23.04 -17.91
CA PHE A 256 -1.33 22.50 -18.96
C PHE A 256 -2.24 21.38 -18.44
N ILE A 257 -2.91 21.63 -17.29
CA ILE A 257 -3.77 20.62 -16.67
C ILE A 257 -5.06 20.40 -17.48
N THR A 258 -5.56 21.46 -18.09
CA THR A 258 -6.73 21.44 -18.98
C THR A 258 -6.72 22.63 -19.93
N VAL A 259 -7.70 22.71 -20.83
CA VAL A 259 -7.91 23.84 -21.76
C VAL A 259 -9.20 24.55 -21.39
N GLY A 260 -9.11 25.83 -21.10
CA GLY A 260 -10.24 26.70 -20.87
C GLY A 260 -10.64 27.49 -22.12
N PRO A 261 -11.69 28.36 -22.03
CA PRO A 261 -12.15 29.17 -23.16
C PRO A 261 -11.08 30.11 -23.76
N ASN A 262 -10.13 30.52 -22.92
CA ASN A 262 -9.09 31.49 -23.29
C ASN A 262 -7.72 30.86 -23.52
N GLY A 263 -7.62 29.51 -23.56
CA GLY A 263 -6.38 28.78 -23.77
C GLY A 263 -6.05 27.79 -22.65
N PRO A 264 -4.81 27.29 -22.62
CA PRO A 264 -4.39 26.31 -21.63
C PRO A 264 -4.39 26.91 -20.22
N LEU A 265 -4.81 26.09 -19.25
CA LEU A 265 -4.85 26.42 -17.84
C LEU A 265 -3.83 25.59 -17.06
N HIS A 266 -3.33 26.17 -15.99
CA HIS A 266 -2.34 25.58 -15.09
C HIS A 266 -2.94 25.50 -13.68
N LEU A 267 -2.70 24.41 -12.96
CA LEU A 267 -3.02 24.34 -11.54
C LEU A 267 -1.74 24.66 -10.76
N GLN A 268 -1.81 25.69 -9.93
CA GLN A 268 -0.74 26.08 -9.02
C GLN A 268 -1.32 26.27 -7.62
N ALA A 269 -0.66 25.74 -6.61
CA ALA A 269 -1.07 25.88 -5.22
C ALA A 269 0.13 25.74 -4.30
N GLU A 270 0.12 26.42 -3.18
CA GLU A 270 1.00 26.17 -2.05
C GLU A 270 0.25 25.37 -0.99
N LEU A 271 0.83 24.25 -0.57
CA LEU A 271 0.30 23.43 0.49
C LEU A 271 1.23 23.48 1.69
N THR A 272 0.74 23.99 2.80
CA THR A 272 1.47 23.98 4.08
C THR A 272 1.14 22.73 4.87
N ARG A 273 2.06 22.32 5.78
CA ARG A 273 1.81 21.20 6.71
C ARG A 273 0.58 21.48 7.58
N ALA A 274 0.39 22.70 8.05
CA ALA A 274 -0.81 23.07 8.84
C ALA A 274 -2.10 22.87 8.05
N LYS A 275 -2.10 23.22 6.74
CA LYS A 275 -3.27 22.97 5.88
C LYS A 275 -3.48 21.49 5.60
N PHE A 276 -2.40 20.73 5.39
CA PHE A 276 -2.48 19.28 5.27
C PHE A 276 -3.06 18.64 6.53
N ASP A 277 -2.60 19.05 7.72
CA ASP A 277 -3.10 18.54 8.99
C ASP A 277 -4.61 18.86 9.18
N GLU A 278 -5.04 20.07 8.80
CA GLU A 278 -6.45 20.45 8.79
C GLU A 278 -7.30 19.54 7.86
N LEU A 279 -6.82 19.32 6.61
CA LEU A 279 -7.52 18.51 5.61
C LEU A 279 -7.65 17.03 6.02
N THR A 280 -6.75 16.53 6.85
CA THR A 280 -6.62 15.12 7.19
C THR A 280 -6.91 14.79 8.66
N ALA A 281 -7.29 15.78 9.46
CA ALA A 281 -7.52 15.63 10.89
C ALA A 281 -8.54 14.52 11.23
N ASP A 282 -9.61 14.41 10.46
CA ASP A 282 -10.62 13.37 10.62
C ASP A 282 -10.08 11.96 10.33
N LEU A 283 -9.14 11.82 9.37
CA LEU A 283 -8.50 10.54 9.06
C LEU A 283 -7.60 10.08 10.22
N VAL A 284 -6.87 11.02 10.84
CA VAL A 284 -6.06 10.74 12.02
C VAL A 284 -6.96 10.33 13.19
N GLU A 285 -8.06 11.06 13.44
CA GLU A 285 -8.99 10.72 14.53
C GLU A 285 -9.64 9.34 14.33
N ARG A 286 -9.90 8.92 13.08
CA ARG A 286 -10.42 7.58 12.78
C ARG A 286 -9.49 6.47 13.29
N THR A 287 -8.19 6.69 13.40
CA THR A 287 -7.26 5.69 13.95
C THR A 287 -7.43 5.48 15.45
N ALA A 288 -7.93 6.48 16.18
CA ALA A 288 -8.04 6.45 17.63
C ALA A 288 -9.01 5.37 18.14
N LEU A 289 -10.12 5.13 17.42
CA LEU A 289 -11.09 4.12 17.81
C LEU A 289 -10.54 2.69 17.76
N PRO A 290 -9.92 2.22 16.67
CA PRO A 290 -9.23 0.92 16.62
C PRO A 290 -8.16 0.77 17.71
N VAL A 291 -7.36 1.81 17.98
CA VAL A 291 -6.35 1.79 19.04
C VAL A 291 -6.99 1.55 20.42
N ARG A 292 -8.03 2.33 20.78
CA ARG A 292 -8.76 2.16 22.06
C ARG A 292 -9.37 0.76 22.17
N ASN A 293 -9.93 0.26 21.07
CA ASN A 293 -10.52 -1.09 21.05
C ASN A 293 -9.46 -2.18 21.22
N ALA A 294 -8.32 -2.09 20.55
CA ALA A 294 -7.23 -3.05 20.72
C ALA A 294 -6.70 -3.07 22.15
N LEU A 295 -6.49 -1.88 22.76
CA LEU A 295 -6.08 -1.77 24.16
C LEU A 295 -7.09 -2.42 25.11
N ARG A 296 -8.39 -2.18 24.92
CA ARG A 296 -9.45 -2.76 25.73
C ARG A 296 -9.52 -4.30 25.60
N LEU A 297 -9.43 -4.81 24.37
CA LEU A 297 -9.51 -6.25 24.10
C LEU A 297 -8.30 -7.02 24.63
N SER A 298 -7.13 -6.41 24.64
CA SER A 298 -5.90 -7.03 25.14
C SER A 298 -5.83 -7.14 26.66
N LEU A 299 -6.75 -6.50 27.40
CA LEU A 299 -6.74 -6.39 28.86
C LEU A 299 -5.40 -5.82 29.41
N ILE A 300 -4.65 -5.10 28.58
CA ILE A 300 -3.44 -4.40 29.03
C ILE A 300 -3.88 -3.14 29.79
N HIS A 301 -3.80 -3.21 31.12
CA HIS A 301 -3.85 -2.00 31.93
C HIS A 301 -2.53 -1.25 31.73
N ILE A 302 -2.60 -0.05 31.14
CA ILE A 302 -1.42 0.78 30.83
C ILE A 302 -0.91 1.34 32.17
N SER A 303 -0.02 0.60 32.83
CA SER A 303 0.75 1.07 33.98
C SER A 303 2.21 1.37 33.62
N GLU A 304 2.65 1.08 32.39
CA GLU A 304 4.03 1.28 31.94
C GLU A 304 4.09 2.05 30.60
N PRO A 305 5.13 2.89 30.39
CA PRO A 305 5.28 3.64 29.14
C PRO A 305 5.51 2.67 27.97
N THR A 306 4.60 2.69 27.02
CA THR A 306 4.74 1.95 25.76
C THR A 306 5.73 2.68 24.84
N ARG A 307 6.73 1.95 24.32
CA ARG A 307 7.64 2.45 23.30
C ARG A 307 6.92 2.41 21.94
N HIS A 308 6.66 3.57 21.37
CA HIS A 308 6.12 3.64 20.01
C HIS A 308 7.20 3.31 18.99
N LEU A 309 6.96 2.31 18.15
CA LEU A 309 7.79 1.98 17.00
C LEU A 309 7.08 2.48 15.75
N ARG A 310 7.70 3.43 15.08
CA ARG A 310 7.25 3.93 13.77
C ARG A 310 8.08 3.23 12.70
N ILE A 311 7.42 2.46 11.86
CA ILE A 311 8.00 1.88 10.64
C ILE A 311 7.41 2.69 9.48
N SER A 312 8.24 3.46 8.82
CA SER A 312 7.88 4.27 7.65
C SER A 312 8.22 3.52 6.37
#